data_711ff145cf9f61991409a9b6f79e98c9
#
_entry.id   711ff145cf9f61991409a9b6f79e98c9
#
_cell.length_a   1.000
_cell.length_b   1.000
_cell.length_c   1.000
_cell.angle_alpha   90.00
_cell.angle_beta   90.00
_cell.angle_gamma   90.00
#
_symmetry.space_group_name_H-M   'P 1'
#
loop_
_entity.id
_entity.type
_entity.pdbx_description
1 polymer ?
#
loop_
_entity_poly.entity_id
_entity_poly.type
_entity_poly.pdbx_seq_one_letter_code
_entity_poly.pdbx_strand_id
1 'polypeptide(L)'
;MKITYSILGLLLFTLIGQPAWAGRAAIKTVATEPYASAFVLDADTGETLFEKNPDAQVYPASTLKLMVLLVILDRIDAGTLQLDEMVQVTVEAYKMGGSQVYLDPKEQFPLEELLYALMIQSANDAAVVLASHVAGTKEAFIELMNKKAQELGMKNTKFATVHGLPPSKGQQVDVTTARDFGILCQNLSKRPEVYKYTGTKVRDFRGGEFIMRSHNHLLDDVDGCDGFKTGYFTKAGFSIAATAKRNGVRLIAIVMGSKNRKVRDAKATELLNKGFAKVPARPKAAAPAVVKSADVEQKKATTPTSQNEATSPANPSQKEATATDGSGSGWPKFFMGIGVGLLLYAAFDFFRIKRRSRGNRRIGKY
;
A
#
# COMPACT_ATOMS: atom_id res chain seq x y z
N MET A 1 65.09 -28.30 -11.27
CA MET A 1 64.35 -27.23 -11.94
C MET A 1 62.89 -27.64 -12.11
N LYS A 2 62.19 -27.95 -10.99
CA LYS A 2 60.72 -28.38 -10.99
C LYS A 2 59.94 -27.89 -9.80
N ILE A 3 60.29 -26.77 -9.12
CA ILE A 3 59.65 -26.28 -7.91
C ILE A 3 58.98 -24.88 -8.11
N THR A 4 59.17 -24.23 -9.26
CA THR A 4 58.76 -22.81 -9.47
C THR A 4 57.35 -22.62 -10.08
N TYR A 5 56.64 -23.68 -10.47
CA TYR A 5 55.30 -23.54 -11.11
C TYR A 5 54.12 -23.76 -10.18
N SER A 6 54.33 -24.23 -8.94
CA SER A 6 53.23 -24.50 -8.00
C SER A 6 52.80 -23.28 -7.16
N ILE A 7 53.61 -22.23 -7.10
CA ILE A 7 53.27 -21.02 -6.28
C ILE A 7 52.49 -19.98 -7.09
N LEU A 8 52.57 -19.98 -8.42
CA LEU A 8 51.85 -19.03 -9.28
C LEU A 8 50.38 -19.39 -9.47
N GLY A 9 49.99 -20.66 -9.26
CA GLY A 9 48.61 -21.12 -9.34
C GLY A 9 47.74 -20.79 -8.10
N LEU A 10 48.38 -20.52 -6.95
CA LEU A 10 47.65 -20.26 -5.70
C LEU A 10 47.31 -18.79 -5.51
N LEU A 11 47.92 -17.87 -6.23
CA LEU A 11 47.67 -16.42 -6.15
C LEU A 11 46.55 -15.91 -7.08
N LEU A 12 46.09 -16.75 -8.02
CA LEU A 12 45.02 -16.36 -8.97
C LEU A 12 43.59 -16.70 -8.49
N PHE A 13 43.45 -17.39 -7.34
CA PHE A 13 42.14 -17.85 -6.86
C PHE A 13 41.51 -16.96 -5.79
N THR A 14 42.14 -15.84 -5.39
CA THR A 14 41.63 -14.93 -4.36
C THR A 14 40.91 -13.69 -4.92
N LEU A 15 40.69 -13.61 -6.23
CA LEU A 15 39.93 -12.51 -6.90
C LEU A 15 38.52 -12.90 -7.31
N ILE A 16 37.95 -13.98 -6.74
CA ILE A 16 36.52 -14.31 -6.92
C ILE A 16 35.72 -13.45 -5.97
N GLY A 17 35.06 -12.51 -6.58
CA GLY A 17 34.08 -11.54 -6.09
C GLY A 17 33.56 -11.71 -4.68
N GLN A 18 33.92 -10.80 -3.80
CA GLN A 18 33.11 -10.49 -2.63
C GLN A 18 31.70 -10.14 -3.13
N PRO A 19 30.63 -10.79 -2.65
CA PRO A 19 29.30 -10.34 -2.96
C PRO A 19 29.22 -8.89 -2.50
N ALA A 20 29.01 -7.97 -3.44
CA ALA A 20 28.75 -6.58 -3.12
C ALA A 20 27.41 -6.55 -2.34
N TRP A 21 27.49 -6.64 -1.04
CA TRP A 21 26.36 -6.33 -0.18
C TRP A 21 26.04 -4.87 -0.48
N ALA A 22 24.96 -4.63 -1.20
CA ALA A 22 24.42 -3.29 -1.41
C ALA A 22 24.06 -2.72 -0.04
N GLY A 23 25.03 -2.09 0.62
CA GLY A 23 24.87 -1.47 1.92
C GLY A 23 23.82 -0.39 1.80
N ARG A 24 22.99 -0.21 2.84
CA ARG A 24 22.05 0.92 2.92
C ARG A 24 22.84 2.23 2.97
N ALA A 25 22.26 3.30 2.39
CA ALA A 25 22.85 4.62 2.47
C ALA A 25 22.94 5.10 3.92
N ALA A 26 24.05 5.80 4.27
CA ALA A 26 24.19 6.44 5.57
C ALA A 26 23.34 7.71 5.60
N ILE A 27 22.11 7.62 6.12
CA ILE A 27 21.22 8.78 6.33
C ILE A 27 21.12 9.11 7.82
N LYS A 28 20.88 10.40 8.13
CA LYS A 28 20.71 10.88 9.51
C LYS A 28 19.45 10.25 10.14
N THR A 29 19.52 9.90 11.43
CA THR A 29 18.33 9.52 12.19
C THR A 29 17.54 10.77 12.56
N VAL A 30 16.24 10.82 12.19
CA VAL A 30 15.32 11.93 12.54
C VAL A 30 14.39 11.53 13.69
N ALA A 31 14.30 10.23 14.01
CA ALA A 31 13.45 9.72 15.08
C ALA A 31 13.85 10.26 16.46
N THR A 32 12.90 10.85 17.19
CA THR A 32 13.07 11.40 18.53
C THR A 32 11.82 11.20 19.38
N GLU A 33 11.90 11.51 20.69
CA GLU A 33 10.78 11.47 21.62
C GLU A 33 10.26 12.89 21.91
N PRO A 34 8.93 13.06 22.03
CA PRO A 34 7.88 12.10 21.67
C PRO A 34 7.73 11.93 20.16
N TYR A 35 8.12 12.91 19.37
CA TYR A 35 8.14 12.96 17.90
C TYR A 35 9.04 14.09 17.40
N ALA A 36 9.51 14.00 16.16
CA ALA A 36 10.33 15.04 15.55
C ALA A 36 9.50 16.24 15.10
N SER A 37 8.32 15.99 14.52
CA SER A 37 7.48 17.02 13.92
C SER A 37 6.01 16.67 14.06
N ALA A 38 5.14 17.68 14.25
CA ALA A 38 3.69 17.50 14.22
C ALA A 38 2.98 18.74 13.67
N PHE A 39 1.84 18.50 13.01
CA PHE A 39 0.99 19.53 12.43
C PHE A 39 -0.48 19.09 12.49
N VAL A 40 -1.37 19.98 12.93
CA VAL A 40 -2.82 19.72 12.96
C VAL A 40 -3.55 20.85 12.29
N LEU A 41 -4.49 20.50 11.41
CA LEU A 41 -5.31 21.48 10.70
C LEU A 41 -6.75 21.02 10.60
N ASP A 42 -7.62 22.01 10.46
CA ASP A 42 -8.99 21.83 10.02
C ASP A 42 -8.98 21.55 8.50
N ALA A 43 -9.55 20.44 8.08
CA ALA A 43 -9.48 19.99 6.69
C ALA A 43 -10.27 20.90 5.73
N ASP A 44 -11.35 21.50 6.19
CA ASP A 44 -12.25 22.31 5.36
C ASP A 44 -11.70 23.74 5.19
N THR A 45 -11.22 24.36 6.28
CA THR A 45 -10.75 25.75 6.28
C THR A 45 -9.26 25.89 6.01
N GLY A 46 -8.46 24.85 6.27
CA GLY A 46 -7.00 24.91 6.26
C GLY A 46 -6.40 25.59 7.50
N GLU A 47 -7.23 25.98 8.48
CA GLU A 47 -6.77 26.61 9.71
C GLU A 47 -5.83 25.69 10.48
N THR A 48 -4.67 26.22 10.88
CA THR A 48 -3.68 25.53 11.71
C THR A 48 -4.12 25.55 13.17
N LEU A 49 -4.39 24.38 13.74
CA LEU A 49 -4.84 24.23 15.13
C LEU A 49 -3.69 23.92 16.09
N PHE A 50 -2.64 23.30 15.61
CA PHE A 50 -1.43 22.98 16.36
C PHE A 50 -0.26 22.75 15.43
N GLU A 51 0.93 23.18 15.84
CA GLU A 51 2.18 22.87 15.16
C GLU A 51 3.35 22.73 16.16
N LYS A 52 4.27 21.84 15.83
CA LYS A 52 5.57 21.69 16.51
C LYS A 52 6.61 21.27 15.48
N ASN A 53 7.59 22.11 15.25
CA ASN A 53 8.62 21.90 14.23
C ASN A 53 8.02 21.50 12.85
N PRO A 54 6.95 22.17 12.36
CA PRO A 54 6.15 21.68 11.23
C PRO A 54 6.97 21.60 9.94
N ASP A 55 8.03 22.40 9.82
CA ASP A 55 8.90 22.51 8.66
C ASP A 55 10.23 21.74 8.82
N ALA A 56 10.39 21.01 9.94
CA ALA A 56 11.55 20.13 10.11
C ALA A 56 11.56 19.02 9.07
N GLN A 57 12.71 18.83 8.41
CA GLN A 57 12.87 17.77 7.42
C GLN A 57 12.82 16.39 8.10
N VAL A 58 11.92 15.55 7.61
CA VAL A 58 11.68 14.18 8.07
C VAL A 58 11.58 13.23 6.88
N TYR A 59 11.59 11.94 7.15
CA TYR A 59 11.39 10.91 6.13
C TYR A 59 9.95 10.39 6.21
N PRO A 60 9.20 10.42 5.10
CA PRO A 60 7.79 10.01 5.10
C PRO A 60 7.61 8.51 5.36
N ALA A 61 8.60 7.67 5.01
CA ALA A 61 8.41 6.23 4.94
C ALA A 61 7.13 5.90 4.13
N SER A 62 6.38 4.86 4.52
CA SER A 62 5.16 4.46 3.77
C SER A 62 4.00 5.47 3.83
N THR A 63 4.10 6.60 4.55
CA THR A 63 3.07 7.64 4.43
C THR A 63 3.07 8.28 3.04
N LEU A 64 4.20 8.25 2.30
CA LEU A 64 4.27 8.75 0.92
C LEU A 64 3.29 8.06 -0.04
N LYS A 65 2.79 6.86 0.28
CA LYS A 65 1.78 6.16 -0.52
C LYS A 65 0.46 6.95 -0.63
N LEU A 66 0.24 7.95 0.23
CA LEU A 66 -0.84 8.92 0.06
C LEU A 66 -0.66 9.77 -1.20
N MET A 67 0.58 10.13 -1.57
CA MET A 67 0.85 10.81 -2.84
C MET A 67 0.66 9.85 -4.03
N VAL A 68 1.04 8.58 -3.88
CA VAL A 68 0.76 7.56 -4.92
C VAL A 68 -0.74 7.45 -5.16
N LEU A 69 -1.52 7.34 -4.09
CA LEU A 69 -2.99 7.31 -4.18
C LEU A 69 -3.54 8.56 -4.88
N LEU A 70 -3.09 9.76 -4.48
CA LEU A 70 -3.56 11.01 -5.07
C LEU A 70 -3.31 11.09 -6.57
N VAL A 71 -2.08 10.75 -7.02
CA VAL A 71 -1.73 10.77 -8.44
C VAL A 71 -2.59 9.80 -9.26
N ILE A 72 -2.89 8.62 -8.69
CA ILE A 72 -3.75 7.63 -9.36
C ILE A 72 -5.20 8.12 -9.43
N LEU A 73 -5.74 8.66 -8.33
CA LEU A 73 -7.09 9.21 -8.31
C LEU A 73 -7.24 10.37 -9.30
N ASP A 74 -6.23 11.24 -9.43
CA ASP A 74 -6.24 12.31 -10.45
C ASP A 74 -6.32 11.75 -11.89
N ARG A 75 -5.71 10.60 -12.16
CA ARG A 75 -5.79 9.94 -13.46
C ARG A 75 -7.15 9.27 -13.71
N ILE A 76 -7.77 8.74 -12.65
CA ILE A 76 -9.13 8.21 -12.71
C ILE A 76 -10.12 9.33 -13.02
N ASP A 77 -10.01 10.48 -12.32
CA ASP A 77 -10.87 11.65 -12.56
C ASP A 77 -10.70 12.21 -13.98
N ALA A 78 -9.48 12.15 -14.51
CA ALA A 78 -9.19 12.55 -15.89
C ALA A 78 -9.67 11.52 -16.94
N GLY A 79 -10.24 10.39 -16.51
CA GLY A 79 -10.72 9.32 -17.40
C GLY A 79 -9.61 8.53 -18.11
N THR A 80 -8.35 8.66 -17.66
CA THR A 80 -7.19 7.96 -18.24
C THR A 80 -6.87 6.63 -17.57
N LEU A 81 -7.54 6.32 -16.44
CA LEU A 81 -7.48 5.04 -15.73
C LEU A 81 -8.89 4.64 -15.30
N GLN A 82 -9.13 3.34 -15.18
CA GLN A 82 -10.36 2.78 -14.66
C GLN A 82 -10.09 1.83 -13.50
N LEU A 83 -11.00 1.80 -12.51
CA LEU A 83 -10.81 0.99 -11.30
C LEU A 83 -10.83 -0.52 -11.55
N ASP A 84 -11.54 -0.95 -12.57
CA ASP A 84 -11.71 -2.36 -12.97
C ASP A 84 -10.70 -2.83 -14.00
N GLU A 85 -9.86 -1.92 -14.55
CA GLU A 85 -8.84 -2.33 -15.51
C GLU A 85 -7.82 -3.29 -14.89
N MET A 86 -7.44 -4.32 -15.65
CA MET A 86 -6.54 -5.36 -15.19
C MET A 86 -5.08 -4.92 -15.30
N VAL A 87 -4.38 -4.98 -14.18
CA VAL A 87 -2.98 -4.55 -14.03
C VAL A 87 -2.08 -5.77 -13.91
N GLN A 88 -1.15 -5.95 -14.85
CA GLN A 88 -0.19 -7.04 -14.85
C GLN A 88 0.91 -6.83 -13.81
N VAL A 89 1.18 -7.84 -12.99
CA VAL A 89 2.29 -7.81 -12.02
C VAL A 89 3.63 -7.86 -12.74
N THR A 90 4.57 -7.00 -12.32
CA THR A 90 5.91 -6.93 -12.90
C THR A 90 6.93 -7.75 -12.09
N VAL A 91 7.99 -8.25 -12.75
CA VAL A 91 9.11 -8.93 -12.07
C VAL A 91 9.80 -8.01 -11.06
N GLU A 92 9.80 -6.71 -11.31
CA GLU A 92 10.35 -5.72 -10.38
C GLU A 92 9.54 -5.66 -9.08
N ALA A 93 8.21 -5.63 -9.18
CA ALA A 93 7.32 -5.63 -8.03
C ALA A 93 7.45 -6.92 -7.20
N TYR A 94 7.51 -8.07 -7.85
CA TYR A 94 7.74 -9.37 -7.18
C TYR A 94 8.99 -9.38 -6.30
N LYS A 95 10.05 -8.66 -6.68
CA LYS A 95 11.31 -8.59 -5.93
C LYS A 95 11.29 -7.59 -4.77
N MET A 96 10.19 -6.89 -4.56
CA MET A 96 10.10 -5.90 -3.49
C MET A 96 10.16 -6.54 -2.12
N GLY A 97 10.75 -5.82 -1.15
CA GLY A 97 10.81 -6.21 0.24
C GLY A 97 9.90 -5.36 1.14
N GLY A 98 9.89 -5.67 2.43
CA GLY A 98 9.08 -4.99 3.43
C GLY A 98 7.62 -5.45 3.43
N SER A 99 6.65 -4.54 3.65
CA SER A 99 5.23 -4.89 3.60
C SER A 99 4.80 -5.24 2.18
N GLN A 100 4.12 -6.37 2.00
CA GLN A 100 3.74 -6.94 0.70
C GLN A 100 2.39 -7.65 0.79
N VAL A 101 1.78 -7.89 -0.37
CA VAL A 101 0.72 -8.88 -0.58
C VAL A 101 1.23 -10.07 -1.43
N TYR A 102 2.54 -10.13 -1.65
CA TYR A 102 3.26 -11.21 -2.34
C TYR A 102 2.76 -11.45 -3.76
N LEU A 103 2.75 -10.38 -4.57
CA LEU A 103 2.33 -10.44 -5.97
C LEU A 103 3.27 -11.30 -6.81
N ASP A 104 2.71 -12.20 -7.66
CA ASP A 104 3.48 -13.04 -8.60
C ASP A 104 3.37 -12.48 -10.03
N PRO A 105 4.46 -12.47 -10.84
CA PRO A 105 4.43 -11.99 -12.21
C PRO A 105 3.45 -12.71 -13.15
N LYS A 106 2.93 -13.87 -12.75
CA LYS A 106 1.89 -14.60 -13.49
C LYS A 106 0.48 -14.10 -13.21
N GLU A 107 0.32 -13.21 -12.22
CA GLU A 107 -0.97 -12.69 -11.78
C GLU A 107 -1.25 -11.32 -12.40
N GLN A 108 -2.52 -10.99 -12.49
CA GLN A 108 -3.04 -9.66 -12.77
C GLN A 108 -4.21 -9.37 -11.83
N PHE A 109 -4.40 -8.12 -11.47
CA PHE A 109 -5.43 -7.69 -10.53
C PHE A 109 -6.15 -6.44 -11.06
N PRO A 110 -7.43 -6.25 -10.73
CA PRO A 110 -8.08 -4.96 -10.91
C PRO A 110 -7.27 -3.86 -10.22
N LEU A 111 -7.15 -2.70 -10.84
CA LEU A 111 -6.44 -1.53 -10.27
C LEU A 111 -6.95 -1.21 -8.86
N GLU A 112 -8.25 -1.30 -8.63
CA GLU A 112 -8.86 -1.06 -7.31
C GLU A 112 -8.35 -2.02 -6.22
N GLU A 113 -8.17 -3.30 -6.50
CA GLU A 113 -7.64 -4.26 -5.53
C GLU A 113 -6.20 -3.91 -5.12
N LEU A 114 -5.40 -3.41 -6.06
CA LEU A 114 -4.05 -2.94 -5.78
C LEU A 114 -4.05 -1.63 -4.97
N LEU A 115 -5.06 -0.75 -5.12
CA LEU A 115 -5.23 0.43 -4.26
C LEU A 115 -5.57 0.03 -2.82
N TYR A 116 -6.41 -0.98 -2.62
CA TYR A 116 -6.64 -1.54 -1.29
C TYR A 116 -5.35 -2.14 -0.70
N ALA A 117 -4.59 -2.91 -1.47
CA ALA A 117 -3.31 -3.47 -1.03
C ALA A 117 -2.30 -2.37 -0.66
N LEU A 118 -2.23 -1.30 -1.45
CA LEU A 118 -1.39 -0.12 -1.21
C LEU A 118 -1.71 0.54 0.13
N MET A 119 -2.99 0.72 0.46
CA MET A 119 -3.40 1.49 1.63
C MET A 119 -3.54 0.64 2.88
N ILE A 120 -4.19 -0.52 2.82
CA ILE A 120 -4.46 -1.39 3.97
C ILE A 120 -3.17 -2.09 4.42
N GLN A 121 -2.59 -2.91 3.54
CA GLN A 121 -1.38 -3.70 3.83
C GLN A 121 -0.10 -2.87 3.75
N SER A 122 -0.20 -1.64 3.20
CA SER A 122 0.98 -0.83 2.89
C SER A 122 1.92 -1.50 1.90
N ALA A 123 1.39 -2.29 0.96
CA ALA A 123 2.10 -3.16 0.05
C ALA A 123 3.08 -2.39 -0.85
N ASN A 124 4.36 -2.73 -0.79
CA ASN A 124 5.42 -2.12 -1.61
C ASN A 124 5.41 -2.67 -3.03
N ASP A 125 5.11 -3.96 -3.18
CA ASP A 125 4.90 -4.62 -4.46
C ASP A 125 3.73 -3.99 -5.23
N ALA A 126 2.58 -3.75 -4.56
CA ALA A 126 1.46 -3.04 -5.17
C ALA A 126 1.84 -1.60 -5.57
N ALA A 127 2.64 -0.89 -4.76
CA ALA A 127 3.09 0.46 -5.11
C ALA A 127 3.92 0.48 -6.41
N VAL A 128 4.80 -0.51 -6.60
CA VAL A 128 5.63 -0.63 -7.82
C VAL A 128 4.78 -1.03 -9.02
N VAL A 129 3.87 -1.99 -8.88
CA VAL A 129 2.96 -2.40 -9.96
C VAL A 129 2.12 -1.22 -10.45
N LEU A 130 1.46 -0.51 -9.52
CA LEU A 130 0.63 0.66 -9.82
C LEU A 130 1.44 1.76 -10.52
N ALA A 131 2.63 2.08 -10.00
CA ALA A 131 3.49 3.09 -10.58
C ALA A 131 3.93 2.75 -12.01
N SER A 132 4.36 1.49 -12.23
CA SER A 132 4.77 1.02 -13.55
C SER A 132 3.61 0.99 -14.55
N HIS A 133 2.42 0.61 -14.10
CA HIS A 133 1.23 0.59 -14.93
C HIS A 133 0.82 2.00 -15.39
N VAL A 134 0.79 2.95 -14.45
CA VAL A 134 0.31 4.33 -14.70
C VAL A 134 1.28 5.16 -15.53
N ALA A 135 2.58 4.97 -15.35
CA ALA A 135 3.62 5.82 -15.96
C ALA A 135 4.65 5.07 -16.83
N GLY A 136 4.45 3.76 -17.04
CA GLY A 136 5.39 2.89 -17.75
C GLY A 136 6.58 2.45 -16.90
N THR A 137 7.11 3.31 -16.02
CA THR A 137 8.19 3.00 -15.07
C THR A 137 7.92 3.66 -13.71
N LYS A 138 8.51 3.10 -12.64
CA LYS A 138 8.42 3.73 -11.32
C LYS A 138 9.13 5.08 -11.26
N GLU A 139 10.20 5.26 -12.04
CA GLU A 139 10.94 6.51 -12.15
C GLU A 139 10.06 7.62 -12.74
N ALA A 140 9.37 7.34 -13.85
CA ALA A 140 8.41 8.28 -14.45
C ALA A 140 7.25 8.60 -13.48
N PHE A 141 6.81 7.61 -12.69
CA PHE A 141 5.79 7.88 -11.67
C PHE A 141 6.29 8.76 -10.52
N ILE A 142 7.55 8.60 -10.09
CA ILE A 142 8.20 9.48 -9.11
C ILE A 142 8.25 10.92 -9.62
N GLU A 143 8.48 11.13 -10.91
CA GLU A 143 8.40 12.47 -11.51
C GLU A 143 6.98 13.04 -11.42
N LEU A 144 5.94 12.24 -11.66
CA LEU A 144 4.54 12.66 -11.46
C LEU A 144 4.26 13.02 -10.00
N MET A 145 4.76 12.23 -9.03
CA MET A 145 4.62 12.54 -7.60
C MET A 145 5.29 13.88 -7.25
N ASN A 146 6.50 14.13 -7.75
CA ASN A 146 7.21 15.38 -7.50
C ASN A 146 6.55 16.58 -8.19
N LYS A 147 6.04 16.40 -9.41
CA LYS A 147 5.25 17.42 -10.10
C LYS A 147 3.99 17.77 -9.30
N LYS A 148 3.25 16.76 -8.83
CA LYS A 148 2.07 16.94 -7.97
C LYS A 148 2.43 17.65 -6.66
N ALA A 149 3.54 17.32 -6.02
CA ALA A 149 4.01 18.01 -4.82
C ALA A 149 4.27 19.51 -5.08
N GLN A 150 4.87 19.85 -6.23
CA GLN A 150 5.06 21.26 -6.64
C GLN A 150 3.72 21.97 -6.89
N GLU A 151 2.80 21.34 -7.62
CA GLU A 151 1.45 21.87 -7.89
C GLU A 151 0.67 22.16 -6.60
N LEU A 152 0.83 21.33 -5.58
CA LEU A 152 0.22 21.51 -4.27
C LEU A 152 0.95 22.54 -3.37
N GLY A 153 2.13 22.98 -3.75
CA GLY A 153 2.95 23.89 -2.93
C GLY A 153 3.71 23.20 -1.79
N MET A 154 3.98 21.89 -1.90
CA MET A 154 4.80 21.12 -0.94
C MET A 154 6.29 21.39 -1.16
N LYS A 155 6.73 22.59 -0.73
CA LYS A 155 8.05 23.17 -1.09
C LYS A 155 9.24 22.41 -0.50
N ASN A 156 9.04 21.67 0.58
CA ASN A 156 10.09 20.96 1.31
C ASN A 156 9.99 19.42 1.13
N THR A 157 9.30 18.99 0.06
CA THR A 157 9.08 17.57 -0.24
C THR A 157 9.79 17.16 -1.52
N LYS A 158 10.51 16.04 -1.45
CA LYS A 158 11.14 15.39 -2.59
C LYS A 158 10.93 13.87 -2.46
N PHE A 159 10.24 13.30 -3.42
CA PHE A 159 10.09 11.84 -3.52
C PHE A 159 11.20 11.25 -4.38
N ALA A 160 11.76 10.15 -3.94
CA ALA A 160 12.78 9.36 -4.63
C ALA A 160 12.33 7.90 -4.84
N THR A 161 11.23 7.51 -4.18
CA THR A 161 10.64 6.17 -4.30
C THR A 161 9.11 6.25 -4.34
N VAL A 162 8.47 5.15 -4.76
CA VAL A 162 7.01 4.97 -4.70
C VAL A 162 6.55 4.21 -3.44
N HIS A 163 7.49 3.71 -2.62
CA HIS A 163 7.21 2.78 -1.51
C HIS A 163 7.68 3.27 -0.14
N GLY A 164 8.68 4.18 -0.08
CA GLY A 164 9.19 4.74 1.18
C GLY A 164 10.10 3.82 1.98
N LEU A 165 10.73 2.82 1.36
CA LEU A 165 11.78 2.02 2.00
C LEU A 165 13.04 2.87 2.20
N PRO A 166 13.89 2.53 3.20
CA PRO A 166 15.17 3.20 3.37
C PRO A 166 16.03 3.04 2.11
N PRO A 167 16.76 4.10 1.70
CA PRO A 167 17.53 4.09 0.45
C PRO A 167 18.66 3.06 0.47
N SER A 168 18.92 2.46 -0.69
CA SER A 168 20.13 1.69 -0.95
C SER A 168 21.34 2.62 -1.11
N LYS A 169 22.57 2.07 -1.09
CA LYS A 169 23.79 2.85 -1.30
C LYS A 169 23.73 3.59 -2.66
N GLY A 170 23.94 4.90 -2.64
CA GLY A 170 23.86 5.75 -3.83
C GLY A 170 22.44 6.20 -4.23
N GLN A 171 21.40 5.71 -3.59
CA GLN A 171 20.03 6.13 -3.83
C GLN A 171 19.66 7.35 -2.96
N GLN A 172 18.89 8.28 -3.52
CA GLN A 172 18.33 9.38 -2.76
C GLN A 172 17.27 8.91 -1.78
N VAL A 173 17.08 9.66 -0.70
CA VAL A 173 16.05 9.39 0.30
C VAL A 173 14.83 10.28 0.06
N ASP A 174 13.62 9.74 0.31
CA ASP A 174 12.39 10.54 0.36
C ASP A 174 12.45 11.51 1.53
N VAL A 175 12.17 12.77 1.30
CA VAL A 175 12.15 13.82 2.33
C VAL A 175 10.86 14.61 2.26
N THR A 176 10.38 15.09 3.42
CA THR A 176 9.19 15.92 3.53
C THR A 176 9.18 16.68 4.87
N THR A 177 8.06 17.39 5.14
CA THR A 177 7.75 18.03 6.42
C THR A 177 6.33 17.70 6.86
N ALA A 178 6.00 17.88 8.14
CA ALA A 178 4.65 17.67 8.62
C ALA A 178 3.66 18.68 7.99
N ARG A 179 4.08 19.90 7.72
CA ARG A 179 3.27 20.92 7.02
C ARG A 179 2.94 20.49 5.60
N ASP A 180 3.93 20.07 4.81
CA ASP A 180 3.70 19.60 3.44
C ASP A 180 2.75 18.41 3.40
N PHE A 181 2.90 17.47 4.36
CA PHE A 181 1.94 16.36 4.49
C PHE A 181 0.55 16.79 4.90
N GLY A 182 0.43 17.86 5.69
CA GLY A 182 -0.85 18.51 5.97
C GLY A 182 -1.54 18.99 4.69
N ILE A 183 -0.80 19.64 3.79
CA ILE A 183 -1.29 20.10 2.47
C ILE A 183 -1.77 18.89 1.63
N LEU A 184 -0.95 17.83 1.53
CA LEU A 184 -1.32 16.62 0.82
C LEU A 184 -2.62 16.01 1.37
N CYS A 185 -2.68 15.84 2.69
CA CYS A 185 -3.84 15.23 3.35
C CYS A 185 -5.10 16.11 3.25
N GLN A 186 -4.96 17.42 3.26
CA GLN A 186 -6.07 18.35 3.03
C GLN A 186 -6.64 18.19 1.61
N ASN A 187 -5.78 18.01 0.60
CA ASN A 187 -6.24 17.76 -0.77
C ASN A 187 -6.95 16.41 -0.90
N LEU A 188 -6.39 15.36 -0.29
CA LEU A 188 -7.02 14.04 -0.24
C LEU A 188 -8.37 14.07 0.48
N SER A 189 -8.50 14.88 1.55
CA SER A 189 -9.74 14.95 2.35
C SER A 189 -10.95 15.49 1.60
N LYS A 190 -10.74 16.17 0.48
CA LYS A 190 -11.81 16.68 -0.41
C LYS A 190 -12.42 15.59 -1.29
N ARG A 191 -11.87 14.37 -1.26
CA ARG A 191 -12.22 13.22 -2.08
C ARG A 191 -12.88 12.13 -1.22
N PRO A 192 -14.20 11.96 -1.26
CA PRO A 192 -14.91 10.95 -0.44
C PRO A 192 -14.43 9.53 -0.68
N GLU A 193 -14.02 9.19 -1.92
CA GLU A 193 -13.55 7.87 -2.30
C GLU A 193 -12.25 7.46 -1.59
N VAL A 194 -11.44 8.41 -1.10
CA VAL A 194 -10.21 8.14 -0.36
C VAL A 194 -10.47 7.30 0.89
N TYR A 195 -11.58 7.60 1.58
CA TYR A 195 -11.90 6.95 2.85
C TYR A 195 -12.27 5.48 2.72
N LYS A 196 -12.71 5.05 1.54
CA LYS A 196 -12.95 3.64 1.27
C LYS A 196 -11.65 2.81 1.30
N TYR A 197 -10.52 3.39 0.91
CA TYR A 197 -9.21 2.73 0.96
C TYR A 197 -8.53 2.92 2.32
N THR A 198 -8.55 4.14 2.87
CA THR A 198 -7.81 4.50 4.08
C THR A 198 -8.52 4.10 5.37
N GLY A 199 -9.87 4.03 5.34
CA GLY A 199 -10.72 3.66 6.48
C GLY A 199 -10.98 2.16 6.59
N THR A 200 -10.59 1.35 5.60
CA THR A 200 -10.78 -0.10 5.66
C THR A 200 -9.78 -0.74 6.61
N LYS A 201 -10.31 -1.42 7.64
CA LYS A 201 -9.53 -2.05 8.71
C LYS A 201 -8.97 -3.41 8.30
N VAL A 202 -9.81 -4.23 7.68
CA VAL A 202 -9.50 -5.61 7.25
C VAL A 202 -10.19 -5.86 5.91
N ARG A 203 -9.52 -6.52 4.99
CA ARG A 203 -10.06 -6.92 3.69
C ARG A 203 -9.37 -8.19 3.21
N ASP A 204 -10.15 -9.08 2.61
CA ASP A 204 -9.63 -10.25 1.91
C ASP A 204 -8.96 -9.82 0.61
N PHE A 205 -7.94 -10.57 0.22
CA PHE A 205 -7.21 -10.45 -1.03
C PHE A 205 -7.08 -11.83 -1.67
N ARG A 206 -7.08 -11.92 -3.00
CA ARG A 206 -7.07 -13.21 -3.73
C ARG A 206 -8.19 -14.17 -3.29
N GLY A 207 -9.43 -13.69 -3.20
CA GLY A 207 -10.55 -14.56 -2.84
C GLY A 207 -10.47 -15.15 -1.43
N GLY A 208 -9.75 -14.50 -0.51
CA GLY A 208 -9.60 -14.93 0.88
C GLY A 208 -8.29 -15.68 1.20
N GLU A 209 -7.43 -15.92 0.20
CA GLU A 209 -6.12 -16.56 0.45
C GLU A 209 -5.18 -15.68 1.27
N PHE A 210 -5.36 -14.36 1.24
CA PHE A 210 -4.58 -13.40 2.02
C PHE A 210 -5.50 -12.37 2.67
N ILE A 211 -5.31 -12.15 3.98
CA ILE A 211 -6.09 -11.15 4.73
C ILE A 211 -5.22 -9.93 4.99
N MET A 212 -5.56 -8.81 4.35
CA MET A 212 -4.93 -7.51 4.57
C MET A 212 -5.46 -6.88 5.86
N ARG A 213 -4.56 -6.30 6.66
CA ARG A 213 -4.91 -5.59 7.90
C ARG A 213 -4.27 -4.22 7.92
N SER A 214 -5.05 -3.21 8.28
CA SER A 214 -4.55 -1.84 8.40
C SER A 214 -3.53 -1.71 9.53
N HIS A 215 -2.47 -0.96 9.26
CA HIS A 215 -1.48 -0.61 10.28
C HIS A 215 -1.87 0.64 11.09
N ASN A 216 -3.01 1.26 10.77
CA ASN A 216 -3.55 2.43 11.47
C ASN A 216 -4.52 1.98 12.58
N HIS A 217 -4.01 1.83 13.80
CA HIS A 217 -4.82 1.42 14.95
C HIS A 217 -5.84 2.49 15.38
N LEU A 218 -5.64 3.77 14.97
CA LEU A 218 -6.59 4.82 15.31
C LEU A 218 -7.97 4.61 14.64
N LEU A 219 -8.06 3.76 13.62
CA LEU A 219 -9.33 3.36 13.03
C LEU A 219 -10.25 2.62 14.04
N ASP A 220 -9.65 1.95 15.04
CA ASP A 220 -10.37 1.29 16.12
C ASP A 220 -10.49 2.17 17.37
N ASP A 221 -9.44 2.94 17.68
CA ASP A 221 -9.24 3.58 18.97
C ASP A 221 -9.78 5.02 19.04
N VAL A 222 -10.03 5.68 17.86
CA VAL A 222 -10.40 7.11 17.80
C VAL A 222 -11.75 7.28 17.11
N ASP A 223 -12.71 7.84 17.84
CA ASP A 223 -14.03 8.14 17.31
C ASP A 223 -13.96 9.04 16.07
N GLY A 224 -14.69 8.64 15.03
CA GLY A 224 -14.73 9.33 13.73
C GLY A 224 -13.48 9.19 12.88
N CYS A 225 -12.48 8.39 13.29
CA CYS A 225 -11.27 8.16 12.48
C CYS A 225 -11.59 7.26 11.26
N ASP A 226 -11.22 7.75 10.06
CA ASP A 226 -11.43 7.06 8.79
C ASP A 226 -10.19 7.13 7.86
N GLY A 227 -9.03 7.42 8.40
CA GLY A 227 -7.77 7.45 7.68
C GLY A 227 -6.63 8.09 8.47
N PHE A 228 -5.46 8.33 7.89
CA PHE A 228 -5.08 8.01 6.51
C PHE A 228 -4.05 6.86 6.48
N LYS A 229 -2.77 7.13 6.86
CA LYS A 229 -1.66 6.22 6.61
C LYS A 229 -0.56 6.30 7.66
N THR A 230 0.03 5.16 7.97
CA THR A 230 1.23 5.05 8.83
C THR A 230 2.48 4.79 7.99
N GLY A 231 3.65 5.11 8.56
CA GLY A 231 4.94 4.81 7.97
C GLY A 231 6.00 4.55 9.04
N TYR A 232 6.97 3.71 8.71
CA TYR A 232 8.10 3.39 9.60
C TYR A 232 9.29 2.83 8.83
N PHE A 233 10.44 3.29 9.16
CA PHE A 233 11.72 2.57 9.13
C PHE A 233 12.64 3.14 10.21
N THR A 234 13.68 2.41 10.61
CA THR A 234 14.47 2.72 11.83
C THR A 234 14.95 4.17 11.92
N LYS A 235 15.47 4.74 10.83
CA LYS A 235 16.00 6.13 10.83
C LYS A 235 14.90 7.20 10.74
N ALA A 236 13.76 6.87 10.13
CA ALA A 236 12.59 7.75 10.05
C ALA A 236 11.82 7.82 11.37
N GLY A 237 11.80 6.72 12.12
CA GLY A 237 10.86 6.56 13.23
C GLY A 237 9.43 6.26 12.74
N PHE A 238 8.51 6.20 13.70
CA PHE A 238 7.09 5.96 13.46
C PHE A 238 6.39 7.27 13.09
N SER A 239 5.68 7.26 11.97
CA SER A 239 4.92 8.40 11.46
C SER A 239 3.47 8.01 11.19
N ILE A 240 2.57 8.98 11.28
CA ILE A 240 1.15 8.84 10.92
C ILE A 240 0.63 10.15 10.36
N ALA A 241 -0.15 10.05 9.29
CA ALA A 241 -1.16 11.02 8.90
C ALA A 241 -2.50 10.42 9.32
N ALA A 242 -3.21 11.06 10.24
CA ALA A 242 -4.51 10.64 10.74
C ALA A 242 -5.58 11.67 10.38
N THR A 243 -6.81 11.22 10.15
CA THR A 243 -7.98 12.11 10.00
C THR A 243 -9.17 11.52 10.73
N ALA A 244 -9.98 12.41 11.31
CA ALA A 244 -11.24 12.05 11.94
C ALA A 244 -12.31 13.11 11.63
N LYS A 245 -13.58 12.69 11.58
CA LYS A 245 -14.72 13.59 11.37
C LYS A 245 -15.72 13.46 12.51
N ARG A 246 -16.00 14.57 13.21
CA ARG A 246 -16.97 14.64 14.31
C ARG A 246 -17.84 15.89 14.18
N ASN A 247 -19.14 15.78 14.37
CA ASN A 247 -20.07 16.91 14.40
C ASN A 247 -19.89 17.88 13.22
N GLY A 248 -19.74 17.34 11.99
CA GLY A 248 -19.54 18.12 10.77
C GLY A 248 -18.13 18.65 10.55
N VAL A 249 -17.24 18.59 11.53
CA VAL A 249 -15.84 19.05 11.46
C VAL A 249 -14.94 17.87 11.09
N ARG A 250 -14.03 18.06 10.15
CA ARG A 250 -12.93 17.10 9.84
C ARG A 250 -11.60 17.70 10.22
N LEU A 251 -10.84 16.98 11.02
CA LEU A 251 -9.46 17.35 11.38
C LEU A 251 -8.46 16.36 10.78
N ILE A 252 -7.27 16.88 10.53
CA ILE A 252 -6.11 16.13 10.07
C ILE A 252 -4.98 16.35 11.08
N ALA A 253 -4.38 15.26 11.57
CA ALA A 253 -3.23 15.30 12.46
C ALA A 253 -2.06 14.53 11.84
N ILE A 254 -0.95 15.22 11.66
CA ILE A 254 0.32 14.67 11.18
C ILE A 254 1.27 14.57 12.38
N VAL A 255 1.79 13.38 12.65
CA VAL A 255 2.84 13.14 13.65
C VAL A 255 3.95 12.34 12.99
N MET A 256 5.17 12.88 12.96
CA MET A 256 6.29 12.28 12.24
C MET A 256 7.51 12.08 13.13
N GLY A 257 8.20 10.95 12.94
CA GLY A 257 9.49 10.71 13.55
C GLY A 257 9.46 10.38 15.05
N SER A 258 8.45 9.65 15.55
CA SER A 258 8.47 9.11 16.90
C SER A 258 9.35 7.86 17.02
N LYS A 259 10.08 7.69 18.12
CA LYS A 259 10.82 6.46 18.39
C LYS A 259 9.92 5.29 18.77
N ASN A 260 8.68 5.56 19.18
CA ASN A 260 7.76 4.56 19.68
C ASN A 260 6.39 4.65 19.03
N ARG A 261 5.87 3.51 18.51
CA ARG A 261 4.56 3.45 17.87
C ARG A 261 3.41 3.88 18.79
N LYS A 262 3.40 3.39 20.04
CA LYS A 262 2.34 3.72 21.00
C LYS A 262 2.36 5.22 21.35
N VAL A 263 3.55 5.82 21.48
CA VAL A 263 3.69 7.27 21.70
C VAL A 263 3.19 8.06 20.48
N ARG A 264 3.51 7.64 19.27
CA ARG A 264 2.98 8.25 18.04
C ARG A 264 1.44 8.23 18.03
N ASP A 265 0.84 7.05 18.29
CA ASP A 265 -0.63 6.87 18.26
C ASP A 265 -1.31 7.70 19.35
N ALA A 266 -0.80 7.64 20.58
CA ALA A 266 -1.30 8.44 21.70
C ALA A 266 -1.21 9.96 21.40
N LYS A 267 -0.10 10.43 20.80
CA LYS A 267 0.07 11.85 20.45
C LYS A 267 -0.86 12.28 19.32
N ALA A 268 -1.06 11.46 18.30
CA ALA A 268 -2.03 11.76 17.24
C ALA A 268 -3.45 11.84 17.80
N THR A 269 -3.85 10.92 18.67
CA THR A 269 -5.14 10.93 19.38
C THR A 269 -5.30 12.17 20.26
N GLU A 270 -4.30 12.51 21.08
CA GLU A 270 -4.29 13.71 21.91
C GLU A 270 -4.48 14.98 21.08
N LEU A 271 -3.75 15.10 19.97
CA LEU A 271 -3.79 16.27 19.10
C LEU A 271 -5.14 16.40 18.38
N LEU A 272 -5.72 15.30 17.89
CA LEU A 272 -7.07 15.31 17.33
C LEU A 272 -8.11 15.76 18.36
N ASN A 273 -8.08 15.19 19.57
CA ASN A 273 -9.02 15.55 20.63
C ASN A 273 -8.89 17.03 21.05
N LYS A 274 -7.67 17.54 21.20
CA LYS A 274 -7.42 18.96 21.48
C LYS A 274 -7.91 19.87 20.33
N GLY A 275 -7.75 19.42 19.08
CA GLY A 275 -8.27 20.13 17.91
C GLY A 275 -9.81 20.21 17.93
N PHE A 276 -10.50 19.10 18.16
CA PHE A 276 -11.96 19.06 18.26
C PHE A 276 -12.51 19.89 19.43
N ALA A 277 -11.76 20.04 20.52
CA ALA A 277 -12.17 20.92 21.62
C ALA A 277 -12.07 22.41 21.29
N LYS A 278 -11.30 22.79 20.25
CA LYS A 278 -11.13 24.19 19.81
C LYS A 278 -12.10 24.60 18.71
N VAL A 279 -12.54 23.66 17.86
CA VAL A 279 -13.37 23.95 16.70
C VAL A 279 -14.83 23.68 17.02
N PRO A 280 -15.73 24.67 16.89
CA PRO A 280 -17.16 24.47 17.12
C PRO A 280 -17.75 23.48 16.11
N ALA A 281 -18.78 22.74 16.53
CA ALA A 281 -19.54 21.86 15.67
C ALA A 281 -20.09 22.64 14.45
N ARG A 282 -20.08 21.99 13.28
CA ARG A 282 -20.67 22.55 12.05
C ARG A 282 -21.98 21.85 11.74
N PRO A 283 -23.01 22.57 11.26
CA PRO A 283 -24.22 21.92 10.75
C PRO A 283 -23.83 20.86 9.70
N LYS A 284 -24.46 19.69 9.76
CA LYS A 284 -24.34 18.71 8.69
C LYS A 284 -24.84 19.39 7.40
N ALA A 285 -23.99 19.51 6.38
CA ALA A 285 -24.43 20.03 5.09
C ALA A 285 -25.73 19.32 4.69
N ALA A 286 -26.77 20.09 4.43
CA ALA A 286 -28.04 19.54 3.95
C ALA A 286 -27.71 18.74 2.68
N ALA A 287 -28.20 17.50 2.61
CA ALA A 287 -28.08 16.72 1.37
C ALA A 287 -28.63 17.58 0.24
N PRO A 288 -28.02 17.66 -0.95
CA PRO A 288 -28.57 18.40 -2.07
C PRO A 288 -30.02 17.96 -2.25
N ALA A 289 -30.93 18.93 -2.20
CA ALA A 289 -32.35 18.67 -2.38
C ALA A 289 -32.49 17.92 -3.71
N VAL A 290 -33.00 16.70 -3.65
CA VAL A 290 -33.44 15.99 -4.85
C VAL A 290 -34.47 16.86 -5.51
N VAL A 291 -34.06 17.57 -6.57
CA VAL A 291 -35.01 18.30 -7.43
C VAL A 291 -35.87 17.21 -8.03
N LYS A 292 -37.07 17.02 -7.46
CA LYS A 292 -38.10 16.23 -8.11
C LYS A 292 -38.37 16.92 -9.45
N SER A 293 -37.94 16.29 -10.53
CA SER A 293 -38.32 16.68 -11.87
C SER A 293 -39.85 16.73 -11.91
N ALA A 294 -40.34 17.93 -12.17
CA ALA A 294 -41.79 18.19 -12.31
C ALA A 294 -42.36 17.27 -13.39
N ASP A 295 -43.51 16.72 -13.12
CA ASP A 295 -44.33 15.88 -13.98
C ASP A 295 -44.38 16.44 -15.40
N VAL A 296 -43.84 15.72 -16.35
CA VAL A 296 -44.14 15.92 -17.77
C VAL A 296 -45.44 15.20 -18.03
N GLU A 297 -46.48 15.98 -18.13
CA GLU A 297 -47.87 15.61 -18.52
C GLU A 297 -47.85 14.83 -19.84
N GLN A 298 -48.09 13.53 -19.79
CA GLN A 298 -48.25 12.67 -20.96
C GLN A 298 -49.51 13.03 -21.71
N LYS A 299 -49.39 13.79 -22.79
CA LYS A 299 -50.44 14.00 -23.77
C LYS A 299 -50.67 12.73 -24.56
N LYS A 300 -51.78 12.10 -24.30
CA LYS A 300 -52.35 10.90 -24.93
C LYS A 300 -52.58 11.16 -26.43
N ALA A 301 -51.87 10.51 -27.31
CA ALA A 301 -52.17 10.45 -28.73
C ALA A 301 -52.57 9.02 -29.11
N THR A 302 -53.74 8.93 -29.69
CA THR A 302 -54.50 7.77 -30.09
C THR A 302 -53.85 7.00 -31.28
N THR A 303 -54.05 5.69 -31.19
CA THR A 303 -53.74 4.63 -32.17
C THR A 303 -54.38 4.87 -33.57
N PRO A 304 -53.83 4.25 -34.64
CA PRO A 304 -54.62 3.17 -35.21
C PRO A 304 -53.81 1.87 -35.51
N THR A 305 -54.54 0.80 -35.28
CA THR A 305 -54.33 -0.60 -35.53
C THR A 305 -54.05 -0.89 -37.00
N SER A 306 -53.09 -1.79 -37.28
CA SER A 306 -53.10 -2.68 -38.42
C SER A 306 -52.51 -4.03 -38.07
N GLN A 307 -53.34 -5.04 -38.22
CA GLN A 307 -53.02 -6.45 -38.12
C GLN A 307 -52.20 -6.88 -39.36
N ASN A 308 -51.29 -7.79 -39.21
CA ASN A 308 -51.20 -8.99 -40.05
C ASN A 308 -50.29 -10.05 -39.44
N GLU A 309 -50.84 -11.22 -39.53
CA GLU A 309 -50.56 -12.57 -39.13
C GLU A 309 -49.22 -13.17 -39.60
N ALA A 310 -48.76 -14.07 -38.75
CA ALA A 310 -48.33 -15.46 -38.98
C ALA A 310 -47.07 -15.71 -39.82
N THR A 311 -46.07 -16.38 -39.31
CA THR A 311 -45.93 -17.85 -39.36
C THR A 311 -44.60 -18.27 -38.70
N SER A 312 -44.69 -19.20 -37.79
CA SER A 312 -43.60 -20.09 -37.35
C SER A 312 -43.51 -21.25 -38.38
N PRO A 313 -42.35 -21.89 -38.60
CA PRO A 313 -42.19 -23.21 -37.93
C PRO A 313 -40.75 -23.63 -37.55
N ALA A 314 -40.78 -24.42 -36.46
CA ALA A 314 -40.12 -25.70 -36.27
C ALA A 314 -38.58 -25.87 -36.26
N ASN A 315 -38.10 -26.27 -35.12
CA ASN A 315 -36.95 -27.12 -34.81
C ASN A 315 -37.04 -28.48 -35.59
N PRO A 316 -35.92 -29.18 -35.93
CA PRO A 316 -35.55 -30.31 -35.08
C PRO A 316 -34.05 -30.69 -35.01
N SER A 317 -33.80 -31.48 -33.97
CA SER A 317 -32.98 -32.69 -33.90
C SER A 317 -31.59 -32.63 -33.30
N GLN A 318 -31.57 -33.26 -32.14
CA GLN A 318 -30.50 -33.98 -31.47
C GLN A 318 -29.65 -34.87 -32.41
N LYS A 319 -28.38 -35.04 -32.06
CA LYS A 319 -27.65 -36.30 -32.20
C LYS A 319 -26.63 -36.48 -31.08
N GLU A 320 -26.84 -37.50 -30.30
CA GLU A 320 -25.88 -38.21 -29.44
C GLU A 320 -24.78 -38.87 -30.29
N ALA A 321 -23.59 -38.96 -29.70
CA ALA A 321 -22.64 -40.06 -29.93
C ALA A 321 -21.58 -40.08 -28.80
N THR A 322 -21.77 -40.95 -27.84
CA THR A 322 -20.98 -42.13 -27.43
C THR A 322 -19.55 -41.92 -26.94
N ALA A 323 -19.38 -42.41 -25.73
CA ALA A 323 -18.16 -42.59 -24.95
C ALA A 323 -17.21 -43.62 -25.60
N THR A 324 -15.89 -43.40 -25.39
CA THR A 324 -14.92 -44.50 -25.30
C THR A 324 -13.98 -44.31 -24.12
N ASP A 325 -13.88 -45.35 -23.38
CA ASP A 325 -13.12 -45.67 -22.21
C ASP A 325 -11.60 -45.77 -22.53
N GLY A 326 -10.74 -45.40 -21.59
CA GLY A 326 -9.28 -45.51 -21.73
C GLY A 326 -8.55 -45.37 -20.39
N SER A 327 -8.51 -46.41 -19.61
CA SER A 327 -7.80 -46.56 -18.35
C SER A 327 -6.29 -46.42 -18.51
N GLY A 328 -5.66 -45.66 -17.60
CA GLY A 328 -4.20 -45.60 -17.45
C GLY A 328 -3.77 -45.10 -16.08
N SER A 329 -3.47 -46.04 -15.18
CA SER A 329 -3.05 -45.81 -13.79
C SER A 329 -1.70 -45.10 -13.74
N GLY A 330 -1.64 -43.92 -13.06
CA GLY A 330 -0.41 -43.15 -12.80
C GLY A 330 -0.10 -42.87 -11.34
N TRP A 331 -0.45 -43.73 -10.40
CA TRP A 331 -0.38 -43.50 -8.95
C TRP A 331 0.90 -43.89 -8.18
N PRO A 332 1.96 -44.52 -8.73
CA PRO A 332 3.14 -44.82 -7.92
C PRO A 332 4.14 -43.68 -7.74
N LYS A 333 4.13 -42.63 -8.56
CA LYS A 333 5.18 -41.55 -8.48
C LYS A 333 4.87 -40.46 -7.48
N PHE A 334 3.62 -40.30 -7.04
CA PHE A 334 3.21 -39.25 -6.10
C PHE A 334 3.66 -39.54 -4.65
N PHE A 335 3.67 -40.79 -4.23
CA PHE A 335 4.05 -41.18 -2.86
C PHE A 335 5.58 -41.17 -2.61
N MET A 336 6.41 -41.27 -3.64
CA MET A 336 7.86 -41.23 -3.46
C MET A 336 8.40 -39.84 -3.15
N GLY A 337 7.73 -38.75 -3.60
CA GLY A 337 8.09 -37.36 -3.28
C GLY A 337 7.81 -36.96 -1.84
N ILE A 338 6.72 -37.47 -1.24
CA ILE A 338 6.33 -37.15 0.14
C ILE A 338 7.28 -37.78 1.16
N GLY A 339 7.76 -38.98 0.91
CA GLY A 339 8.71 -39.67 1.81
C GLY A 339 10.06 -38.95 1.92
N VAL A 340 10.60 -38.44 0.82
CA VAL A 340 11.86 -37.68 0.80
C VAL A 340 11.71 -36.32 1.49
N GLY A 341 10.58 -35.64 1.30
CA GLY A 341 10.29 -34.35 1.96
C GLY A 341 10.22 -34.47 3.48
N LEU A 342 9.58 -35.52 4.00
CA LEU A 342 9.48 -35.77 5.44
C LEU A 342 10.83 -36.12 6.08
N LEU A 343 11.69 -36.87 5.39
CA LEU A 343 13.03 -37.18 5.88
C LEU A 343 13.94 -35.94 5.93
N LEU A 344 13.86 -35.08 4.95
CA LEU A 344 14.61 -33.81 4.94
C LEU A 344 14.11 -32.84 6.02
N TYR A 345 12.81 -32.79 6.27
CA TYR A 345 12.23 -31.99 7.35
C TYR A 345 12.67 -32.49 8.75
N ALA A 346 12.62 -33.80 8.97
CA ALA A 346 13.07 -34.41 10.23
C ALA A 346 14.58 -34.19 10.49
N ALA A 347 15.42 -34.28 9.45
CA ALA A 347 16.84 -33.98 9.55
C ALA A 347 17.08 -32.51 9.89
N PHE A 348 16.37 -31.59 9.27
CA PHE A 348 16.46 -30.14 9.54
C PHE A 348 16.08 -29.79 10.98
N ASP A 349 14.99 -30.38 11.49
CA ASP A 349 14.53 -30.14 12.88
C ASP A 349 15.48 -30.74 13.91
N PHE A 350 16.07 -31.91 13.64
CA PHE A 350 17.09 -32.51 14.48
C PHE A 350 18.35 -31.63 14.59
N PHE A 351 18.82 -31.05 13.47
CA PHE A 351 19.95 -30.11 13.49
C PHE A 351 19.61 -28.81 14.21
N ARG A 352 18.39 -28.32 14.10
CA ARG A 352 17.89 -27.12 14.78
C ARG A 352 17.84 -27.29 16.29
N ILE A 353 17.37 -28.43 16.77
CA ILE A 353 17.31 -28.77 18.20
C ILE A 353 18.71 -28.94 18.77
N LYS A 354 19.62 -29.62 18.06
CA LYS A 354 21.01 -29.84 18.49
C LYS A 354 21.80 -28.51 18.56
N ARG A 355 21.47 -27.53 17.73
CA ARG A 355 22.08 -26.18 17.76
C ARG A 355 21.58 -25.36 18.95
N ARG A 356 20.31 -25.51 19.34
CA ARG A 356 19.73 -24.87 20.55
C ARG A 356 20.30 -25.43 21.86
N SER A 357 20.57 -26.75 21.94
CA SER A 357 21.12 -27.37 23.13
C SER A 357 22.60 -27.00 23.38
N ARG A 358 23.37 -26.62 22.34
CA ARG A 358 24.73 -26.13 22.46
C ARG A 358 24.84 -24.66 22.89
N GLY A 359 23.82 -23.85 22.63
CA GLY A 359 23.75 -22.44 23.06
C GLY A 359 23.51 -22.27 24.55
N ASN A 360 22.77 -23.16 25.19
CA ASN A 360 22.38 -23.05 26.60
C ASN A 360 23.44 -23.53 27.62
N ARG A 361 24.56 -24.10 27.19
CA ARG A 361 25.65 -24.50 28.08
C ARG A 361 26.75 -23.42 28.30
N ARG A 362 26.57 -22.21 27.75
CA ARG A 362 27.55 -21.10 27.92
C ARG A 362 27.06 -19.95 28.81
N ILE A 363 25.89 -20.05 29.42
CA ILE A 363 25.41 -19.04 30.39
C ILE A 363 25.25 -19.73 31.75
N GLY A 364 26.37 -19.93 32.40
CA GLY A 364 26.40 -20.51 33.74
C GLY A 364 27.81 -20.60 34.28
N LYS A 365 28.49 -19.44 34.37
CA LYS A 365 29.65 -19.17 35.25
C LYS A 365 30.05 -17.71 35.04
N TYR A 366 29.56 -16.84 35.90
CA TYR A 366 30.20 -15.78 36.66
C TYR A 366 29.07 -15.01 37.37
#